data_5c3af1bff59ffc30e1fba3b66603c8ad
#
_entry.id   5c3af1bff59ffc30e1fba3b66603c8ad
#
_cell.length_a   1.000
_cell.length_b   1.000
_cell.length_c   1.000
_cell.angle_alpha   90.00
_cell.angle_beta   90.00
_cell.angle_gamma   90.00
#
_symmetry.space_group_name_H-M   'P 1'
#
loop_
_entity.id
_entity.type
_entity.pdbx_description
1 polymer ?
#
loop_
_entity_poly.entity_id
_entity_poly.type
_entity_poly.pdbx_seq_one_letter_code
_entity_poly.pdbx_strand_id
1 'polypeptide(L)'
;ASLNYWAGQLKTGAVTQAQLIDLFMEQADFKDRYGPLVRLYTAYFRRIPDYDGLMHWYKNMYPDRGGKGLSLSEVSALFSQSEEFVLTYGELNNLAFVELVYKNVLGAEPAGRADWLNRLALGLSRGEMMIGFSESPENLNSSRIPNSITMAFAGMLRRAPQNVEHAAWLVELK
;
A
#
# COMPACT_ATOMS: atom_id res chain seq x y z
N ALA A 1 17.49 -8.66 15.56
CA ALA A 1 17.88 -8.11 16.87
C ALA A 1 16.77 -8.33 17.89
N SER A 2 17.10 -8.62 19.14
CA SER A 2 16.11 -8.85 20.20
C SER A 2 15.50 -7.53 20.70
N LEU A 3 14.30 -7.60 21.30
CA LEU A 3 13.63 -6.46 21.93
C LEU A 3 14.57 -5.76 22.94
N ASN A 4 15.31 -6.53 23.73
CA ASN A 4 16.25 -6.02 24.73
C ASN A 4 17.39 -5.20 24.13
N TYR A 5 17.88 -5.57 22.93
CA TYR A 5 18.89 -4.81 22.23
C TYR A 5 18.40 -3.40 21.91
N TRP A 6 17.23 -3.29 21.28
CA TRP A 6 16.66 -2.00 20.88
C TRP A 6 16.23 -1.14 22.07
N ALA A 7 15.68 -1.76 23.13
CA ALA A 7 15.40 -1.07 24.38
C ALA A 7 16.68 -0.49 25.03
N GLY A 8 17.79 -1.21 24.94
CA GLY A 8 19.10 -0.73 25.39
C GLY A 8 19.58 0.48 24.56
N GLN A 9 19.49 0.41 23.23
CA GLN A 9 19.89 1.51 22.34
C GLN A 9 19.09 2.79 22.61
N LEU A 10 17.77 2.67 22.79
CA LEU A 10 16.89 3.80 23.14
C LEU A 10 17.25 4.38 24.53
N LYS A 11 17.46 3.52 25.52
CA LYS A 11 17.76 3.94 26.90
C LYS A 11 19.09 4.70 26.99
N THR A 12 20.09 4.30 26.21
CA THR A 12 21.40 4.96 26.18
C THR A 12 21.44 6.19 25.27
N GLY A 13 20.38 6.47 24.51
CA GLY A 13 20.36 7.54 23.52
C GLY A 13 21.21 7.26 22.26
N ALA A 14 21.71 6.03 22.10
CA ALA A 14 22.48 5.63 20.92
C ALA A 14 21.63 5.64 19.64
N VAL A 15 20.32 5.45 19.78
CA VAL A 15 19.33 5.56 18.72
C VAL A 15 18.13 6.32 19.26
N THR A 16 17.63 7.31 18.53
CA THR A 16 16.37 7.99 18.84
C THR A 16 15.17 7.14 18.40
N GLN A 17 13.98 7.46 18.93
CA GLN A 17 12.75 6.78 18.48
C GLN A 17 12.52 6.96 16.97
N ALA A 18 12.75 8.16 16.43
CA ALA A 18 12.63 8.43 15.01
C ALA A 18 13.58 7.56 14.17
N GLN A 19 14.86 7.53 14.53
CA GLN A 19 15.85 6.68 13.87
C GLN A 19 15.50 5.19 13.95
N LEU A 20 14.93 4.74 15.07
CA LEU A 20 14.49 3.36 15.20
C LEU A 20 13.32 3.04 14.28
N ILE A 21 12.36 3.98 14.15
CA ILE A 21 11.25 3.86 13.19
C ILE A 21 11.79 3.75 11.77
N ASP A 22 12.68 4.65 11.36
CA ASP A 22 13.29 4.63 10.03
C ASP A 22 14.00 3.29 9.76
N LEU A 23 14.79 2.80 10.73
CA LEU A 23 15.46 1.50 10.60
C LEU A 23 14.48 0.34 10.41
N PHE A 24 13.33 0.34 11.08
CA PHE A 24 12.31 -0.69 10.87
C PHE A 24 11.59 -0.54 9.54
N MET A 25 11.31 0.69 9.10
CA MET A 25 10.65 0.95 7.83
C MET A 25 11.51 0.52 6.61
N GLU A 26 12.84 0.58 6.74
CA GLU A 26 13.78 0.11 5.72
C GLU A 26 14.01 -1.41 5.72
N GLN A 27 13.48 -2.14 6.70
CA GLN A 27 13.55 -3.60 6.67
C GLN A 27 12.77 -4.16 5.48
N ALA A 28 13.32 -5.22 4.86
CA ALA A 28 12.71 -5.86 3.69
C ALA A 28 11.24 -6.26 3.93
N ASP A 29 10.90 -6.70 5.14
CA ASP A 29 9.52 -7.08 5.49
C ASP A 29 8.55 -5.90 5.37
N PHE A 30 8.97 -4.69 5.75
CA PHE A 30 8.18 -3.48 5.58
C PHE A 30 8.22 -2.94 4.16
N LYS A 31 9.41 -2.81 3.60
CA LYS A 31 9.63 -2.17 2.30
C LYS A 31 9.05 -2.98 1.15
N ASP A 32 9.31 -4.29 1.14
CA ASP A 32 9.01 -5.16 0.01
C ASP A 32 7.71 -5.95 0.17
N ARG A 33 7.14 -5.95 1.38
CA ARG A 33 5.93 -6.73 1.69
C ARG A 33 4.77 -5.84 2.12
N TYR A 34 4.92 -5.12 3.23
CA TYR A 34 3.88 -4.24 3.75
C TYR A 34 3.62 -3.04 2.84
N GLY A 35 4.68 -2.39 2.38
CA GLY A 35 4.59 -1.18 1.57
C GLY A 35 3.76 -1.36 0.31
N PRO A 36 4.06 -2.35 -0.55
CA PRO A 36 3.27 -2.63 -1.75
C PRO A 36 1.79 -2.87 -1.45
N LEU A 37 1.48 -3.61 -0.38
CA LEU A 37 0.11 -3.89 0.00
C LEU A 37 -0.64 -2.63 0.46
N VAL A 38 -0.01 -1.76 1.28
CA VAL A 38 -0.60 -0.48 1.70
C VAL A 38 -0.85 0.43 0.50
N ARG A 39 0.12 0.52 -0.43
CA ARG A 39 -0.03 1.30 -1.67
C ARG A 39 -1.16 0.77 -2.55
N LEU A 40 -1.29 -0.54 -2.62
CA LEU A 40 -2.37 -1.18 -3.37
C LEU A 40 -3.75 -0.83 -2.79
N TYR A 41 -3.89 -0.87 -1.46
CA TYR A 41 -5.11 -0.44 -0.77
C TYR A 41 -5.48 1.01 -1.10
N THR A 42 -4.51 1.91 -0.99
CA THR A 42 -4.72 3.33 -1.28
C THR A 42 -5.07 3.57 -2.76
N ALA A 43 -4.44 2.83 -3.66
CA ALA A 43 -4.70 2.93 -5.10
C ALA A 43 -6.12 2.50 -5.48
N TYR A 44 -6.61 1.38 -4.91
CA TYR A 44 -7.95 0.88 -5.19
C TYR A 44 -9.05 1.64 -4.46
N PHE A 45 -8.89 1.86 -3.15
CA PHE A 45 -9.99 2.28 -2.29
C PHE A 45 -9.89 3.73 -1.80
N ARG A 46 -8.77 4.40 -2.05
CA ARG A 46 -8.50 5.80 -1.62
C ARG A 46 -8.73 6.02 -0.12
N ARG A 47 -8.48 5.00 0.66
CA ARG A 47 -8.60 5.02 2.12
C ARG A 47 -7.41 4.36 2.79
N ILE A 48 -7.23 4.67 4.05
CA ILE A 48 -6.30 3.95 4.92
C ILE A 48 -6.85 2.52 5.10
N PRO A 49 -6.04 1.46 4.88
CA PRO A 49 -6.48 0.10 5.18
C PRO A 49 -6.76 -0.05 6.68
N ASP A 50 -7.85 -0.74 7.01
CA ASP A 50 -8.03 -1.22 8.37
C ASP A 50 -6.98 -2.29 8.71
N TYR A 51 -6.65 -2.42 10.00
CA TYR A 51 -5.58 -3.31 10.43
C TYR A 51 -5.86 -4.79 10.12
N ASP A 52 -7.09 -5.23 10.38
CA ASP A 52 -7.46 -6.64 10.20
C ASP A 52 -7.47 -7.03 8.72
N GLY A 53 -8.00 -6.17 7.86
CA GLY A 53 -7.97 -6.34 6.40
C GLY A 53 -6.54 -6.36 5.86
N LEU A 54 -5.68 -5.43 6.32
CA LEU A 54 -4.26 -5.42 5.94
C LEU A 54 -3.56 -6.71 6.37
N MET A 55 -3.77 -7.16 7.62
CA MET A 55 -3.19 -8.39 8.14
C MET A 55 -3.72 -9.65 7.44
N HIS A 56 -5.00 -9.67 7.07
CA HIS A 56 -5.59 -10.76 6.30
C HIS A 56 -4.84 -10.95 4.98
N TRP A 57 -4.65 -9.90 4.20
CA TRP A 57 -3.97 -9.96 2.92
C TRP A 57 -2.48 -10.21 3.07
N TYR A 58 -1.81 -9.54 4.02
CA TYR A 58 -0.41 -9.80 4.33
C TYR A 58 -0.17 -11.28 4.66
N LYS A 59 -0.99 -11.88 5.53
CA LYS A 59 -0.90 -13.30 5.86
C LYS A 59 -1.09 -14.18 4.63
N ASN A 60 -2.08 -13.89 3.79
CA ASN A 60 -2.37 -14.70 2.60
C ASN A 60 -1.26 -14.65 1.53
N MET A 61 -0.46 -13.60 1.50
CA MET A 61 0.71 -13.50 0.62
C MET A 61 1.88 -14.39 1.06
N TYR A 62 1.93 -14.82 2.33
CA TYR A 62 3.10 -15.49 2.90
C TYR A 62 2.78 -16.85 3.51
N PRO A 63 3.22 -17.97 2.86
CA PRO A 63 3.00 -19.32 3.37
C PRO A 63 3.61 -19.58 4.75
N ASP A 64 4.75 -19.00 5.05
CA ASP A 64 5.42 -19.07 6.36
C ASP A 64 4.60 -18.45 7.51
N ARG A 65 3.56 -17.69 7.18
CA ARG A 65 2.58 -17.12 8.10
C ARG A 65 1.22 -17.86 8.05
N GLY A 66 1.19 -19.02 7.40
CA GLY A 66 -0.01 -19.84 7.25
C GLY A 66 -0.97 -19.33 6.16
N GLY A 67 -0.47 -18.54 5.22
CA GLY A 67 -1.21 -18.03 4.07
C GLY A 67 -1.11 -18.94 2.85
N LYS A 68 -1.74 -18.51 1.76
CA LYS A 68 -1.84 -19.25 0.49
C LYS A 68 -0.65 -19.02 -0.45
N GLY A 69 0.21 -18.06 -0.18
CA GLY A 69 1.30 -17.65 -1.06
C GLY A 69 0.85 -16.79 -2.24
N LEU A 70 -0.20 -15.99 -2.05
CA LEU A 70 -0.69 -15.11 -3.11
C LEU A 70 0.36 -14.07 -3.48
N SER A 71 0.60 -13.90 -4.77
CA SER A 71 1.37 -12.78 -5.30
C SER A 71 0.61 -11.46 -5.13
N LEU A 72 1.32 -10.34 -5.20
CA LEU A 72 0.70 -9.01 -5.20
C LEU A 72 -0.28 -8.85 -6.37
N SER A 73 0.02 -9.47 -7.53
CA SER A 73 -0.85 -9.46 -8.71
C SER A 73 -2.17 -10.18 -8.46
N GLU A 74 -2.14 -11.34 -7.79
CA GLU A 74 -3.36 -12.07 -7.42
C GLU A 74 -4.18 -11.28 -6.40
N VAL A 75 -3.54 -10.66 -5.39
CA VAL A 75 -4.24 -9.76 -4.45
C VAL A 75 -4.86 -8.58 -5.19
N SER A 76 -4.13 -7.97 -6.12
CA SER A 76 -4.63 -6.87 -6.94
C SER A 76 -5.84 -7.28 -7.79
N ALA A 77 -5.80 -8.47 -8.40
CA ALA A 77 -6.94 -9.00 -9.15
C ALA A 77 -8.18 -9.21 -8.26
N LEU A 78 -7.97 -9.72 -7.04
CA LEU A 78 -9.05 -9.89 -6.06
C LEU A 78 -9.62 -8.54 -5.59
N PHE A 79 -8.80 -7.51 -5.43
CA PHE A 79 -9.26 -6.16 -5.08
C PHE A 79 -10.16 -5.57 -6.17
N SER A 80 -9.80 -5.76 -7.45
CA SER A 80 -10.60 -5.25 -8.57
C SER A 80 -11.97 -5.91 -8.72
N GLN A 81 -12.17 -7.07 -8.05
CA GLN A 81 -13.41 -7.84 -8.06
C GLN A 81 -14.11 -7.82 -6.68
N SER A 82 -13.55 -7.13 -5.70
CA SER A 82 -14.11 -7.07 -4.36
C SER A 82 -15.46 -6.36 -4.33
N GLU A 83 -16.31 -6.75 -3.40
CA GLU A 83 -17.60 -6.08 -3.18
C GLU A 83 -17.41 -4.58 -2.91
N GLU A 84 -16.40 -4.20 -2.12
CA GLU A 84 -16.07 -2.79 -1.85
C GLU A 84 -15.76 -2.03 -3.14
N PHE A 85 -14.97 -2.61 -4.05
CA PHE A 85 -14.64 -1.98 -5.32
C PHE A 85 -15.88 -1.83 -6.22
N VAL A 86 -16.65 -2.91 -6.35
CA VAL A 86 -17.86 -2.91 -7.19
C VAL A 86 -18.94 -1.97 -6.64
N LEU A 87 -19.14 -1.93 -5.34
CA LEU A 87 -20.09 -1.00 -4.71
C LEU A 87 -19.67 0.47 -4.86
N THR A 88 -18.34 0.73 -4.85
CA THR A 88 -17.81 2.10 -4.95
C THR A 88 -17.80 2.63 -6.39
N TYR A 89 -17.43 1.79 -7.35
CA TYR A 89 -17.14 2.22 -8.72
C TYR A 89 -18.03 1.58 -9.79
N GLY A 90 -18.82 0.58 -9.42
CA GLY A 90 -19.64 -0.20 -10.35
C GLY A 90 -18.80 -1.18 -11.20
N GLU A 91 -19.47 -1.79 -12.17
CA GLU A 91 -18.80 -2.60 -13.18
C GLU A 91 -18.16 -1.71 -14.24
N LEU A 92 -16.84 -1.69 -14.27
CA LEU A 92 -16.08 -0.86 -15.20
C LEU A 92 -15.67 -1.66 -16.43
N ASN A 93 -15.79 -1.06 -17.62
CA ASN A 93 -15.06 -1.53 -18.80
C ASN A 93 -13.56 -1.11 -18.68
N ASN A 94 -12.71 -1.56 -19.61
CA ASN A 94 -11.28 -1.26 -19.57
C ASN A 94 -10.98 0.24 -19.66
N LEU A 95 -11.74 0.99 -20.45
CA LEU A 95 -11.55 2.44 -20.58
C LEU A 95 -11.81 3.14 -19.25
N ALA A 96 -12.97 2.89 -18.65
CA ALA A 96 -13.33 3.49 -17.36
C ALA A 96 -12.37 3.05 -16.24
N PHE A 97 -11.86 1.82 -16.27
CA PHE A 97 -10.86 1.34 -15.34
C PHE A 97 -9.53 2.10 -15.49
N VAL A 98 -9.03 2.29 -16.70
CA VAL A 98 -7.82 3.07 -16.98
C VAL A 98 -7.97 4.50 -16.44
N GLU A 99 -9.08 5.15 -16.74
CA GLU A 99 -9.37 6.52 -16.27
C GLU A 99 -9.42 6.60 -14.75
N LEU A 100 -10.06 5.61 -14.10
CA LEU A 100 -10.11 5.50 -12.65
C LEU A 100 -8.72 5.37 -12.02
N VAL A 101 -7.86 4.51 -12.59
CA VAL A 101 -6.50 4.29 -12.07
C VAL A 101 -5.67 5.57 -12.15
N TYR A 102 -5.67 6.27 -13.27
CA TYR A 102 -4.98 7.55 -13.40
C TYR A 102 -5.45 8.56 -12.36
N LYS A 103 -6.76 8.72 -12.23
CA LYS A 103 -7.37 9.65 -11.28
C LYS A 103 -7.04 9.28 -9.83
N ASN A 104 -7.14 8.00 -9.47
CA ASN A 104 -6.98 7.56 -8.09
C ASN A 104 -5.51 7.55 -7.62
N VAL A 105 -4.59 7.16 -8.50
CA VAL A 105 -3.19 6.95 -8.13
C VAL A 105 -2.35 8.21 -8.39
N LEU A 106 -2.50 8.80 -9.58
CA LEU A 106 -1.67 9.94 -9.99
C LEU A 106 -2.37 11.30 -9.86
N GLY A 107 -3.69 11.30 -9.66
CA GLY A 107 -4.47 12.55 -9.66
C GLY A 107 -4.41 13.30 -10.98
N ALA A 108 -4.15 12.60 -12.09
CA ALA A 108 -3.85 13.19 -13.40
C ALA A 108 -4.78 12.66 -14.48
N GLU A 109 -4.82 13.37 -15.60
CA GLU A 109 -5.48 12.89 -16.82
C GLU A 109 -4.68 11.75 -17.47
N PRO A 110 -5.34 10.79 -18.14
CA PRO A 110 -4.71 9.57 -18.64
C PRO A 110 -3.89 9.80 -19.92
N ALA A 111 -2.70 10.37 -19.80
CA ALA A 111 -1.80 10.67 -20.92
C ALA A 111 -1.40 9.42 -21.74
N GLY A 112 -1.30 8.24 -21.13
CA GLY A 112 -0.95 6.97 -21.78
C GLY A 112 -2.11 6.02 -22.02
N ARG A 113 -3.36 6.53 -22.06
CA ARG A 113 -4.58 5.73 -22.12
C ARG A 113 -4.59 4.69 -23.27
N ALA A 114 -4.19 5.08 -24.47
CA ALA A 114 -4.23 4.20 -25.63
C ALA A 114 -3.26 3.01 -25.49
N ASP A 115 -2.07 3.23 -24.94
CA ASP A 115 -1.11 2.17 -24.68
C ASP A 115 -1.63 1.18 -23.64
N TRP A 116 -2.19 1.67 -22.53
CA TRP A 116 -2.77 0.80 -21.52
C TRP A 116 -3.95 -0.02 -22.04
N LEU A 117 -4.84 0.58 -22.82
CA LEU A 117 -5.95 -0.13 -23.44
C LEU A 117 -5.46 -1.23 -24.39
N ASN A 118 -4.42 -0.95 -25.18
CA ASN A 118 -3.81 -1.95 -26.05
C ASN A 118 -3.18 -3.10 -25.25
N ARG A 119 -2.44 -2.80 -24.17
CA ARG A 119 -1.84 -3.83 -23.31
C ARG A 119 -2.89 -4.69 -22.61
N LEU A 120 -4.00 -4.10 -22.14
CA LEU A 120 -5.14 -4.83 -21.59
C LEU A 120 -5.81 -5.72 -22.65
N ALA A 121 -5.94 -5.25 -23.89
CA ALA A 121 -6.47 -6.05 -25.00
C ALA A 121 -5.54 -7.21 -25.38
N LEU A 122 -4.24 -7.07 -25.19
CA LEU A 122 -3.23 -8.11 -25.40
C LEU A 122 -3.06 -9.08 -24.22
N GLY A 123 -3.87 -8.95 -23.18
CA GLY A 123 -3.92 -9.90 -22.07
C GLY A 123 -3.25 -9.44 -20.77
N LEU A 124 -2.76 -8.20 -20.69
CA LEU A 124 -2.37 -7.63 -19.38
C LEU A 124 -3.60 -7.61 -18.48
N SER A 125 -3.47 -8.14 -17.26
CA SER A 125 -4.56 -8.08 -16.30
C SER A 125 -4.72 -6.67 -15.70
N ARG A 126 -5.94 -6.35 -15.24
CA ARG A 126 -6.19 -5.10 -14.48
C ARG A 126 -5.39 -5.03 -13.19
N GLY A 127 -5.14 -6.18 -12.56
CA GLY A 127 -4.31 -6.27 -11.37
C GLY A 127 -2.87 -5.85 -11.64
N GLU A 128 -2.27 -6.35 -12.72
CA GLU A 128 -0.91 -5.97 -13.13
C GLU A 128 -0.82 -4.50 -13.53
N MET A 129 -1.83 -3.98 -14.23
CA MET A 129 -1.89 -2.56 -14.52
C MET A 129 -1.90 -1.72 -13.24
N MET A 130 -2.76 -2.03 -12.27
CA MET A 130 -2.83 -1.29 -11.01
C MET A 130 -1.49 -1.33 -10.26
N ILE A 131 -0.80 -2.47 -10.26
CA ILE A 131 0.53 -2.57 -9.66
C ILE A 131 1.53 -1.66 -10.40
N GLY A 132 1.49 -1.63 -11.72
CA GLY A 132 2.33 -0.71 -12.49
C GLY A 132 2.17 0.75 -12.08
N PHE A 133 0.97 1.14 -11.65
CA PHE A 133 0.70 2.49 -11.12
C PHE A 133 1.03 2.62 -9.65
N SER A 134 0.59 1.69 -8.79
CA SER A 134 0.82 1.77 -7.34
C SER A 134 2.31 1.72 -6.98
N GLU A 135 3.12 1.03 -7.78
CA GLU A 135 4.56 0.92 -7.62
C GLU A 135 5.35 1.83 -8.59
N SER A 136 4.69 2.75 -9.29
CA SER A 136 5.37 3.73 -10.14
C SER A 136 6.22 4.70 -9.30
N PRO A 137 7.36 5.20 -9.84
CA PRO A 137 8.18 6.19 -9.14
C PRO A 137 7.40 7.42 -8.67
N GLU A 138 6.44 7.86 -9.47
CA GLU A 138 5.57 9.01 -9.16
C GLU A 138 4.72 8.73 -7.92
N ASN A 139 4.06 7.56 -7.86
CA ASN A 139 3.25 7.20 -6.71
C ASN A 139 4.10 6.89 -5.48
N LEU A 140 5.22 6.19 -5.65
CA LEU A 140 6.16 5.91 -4.56
C LEU A 140 6.62 7.20 -3.88
N ASN A 141 6.92 8.23 -4.66
CA ASN A 141 7.37 9.52 -4.15
C ASN A 141 6.21 10.29 -3.48
N SER A 142 5.07 10.45 -4.18
CA SER A 142 3.94 11.24 -3.68
C SER A 142 3.25 10.62 -2.47
N SER A 143 3.18 9.29 -2.39
CA SER A 143 2.53 8.54 -1.32
C SER A 143 3.48 8.13 -0.18
N ARG A 144 4.76 8.48 -0.25
CA ARG A 144 5.79 8.04 0.72
C ARG A 144 5.40 8.34 2.17
N ILE A 145 5.12 9.61 2.47
CA ILE A 145 4.79 10.03 3.84
C ILE A 145 3.47 9.41 4.33
N PRO A 146 2.32 9.54 3.62
CA PRO A 146 1.07 8.95 4.08
C PRO A 146 1.14 7.43 4.28
N ASN A 147 1.84 6.72 3.40
CA ASN A 147 1.99 5.27 3.55
C ASN A 147 2.92 4.91 4.72
N SER A 148 3.99 5.67 4.95
CA SER A 148 4.88 5.46 6.09
C SER A 148 4.14 5.61 7.42
N ILE A 149 3.26 6.60 7.56
CA ILE A 149 2.41 6.76 8.74
C ILE A 149 1.55 5.51 8.94
N THR A 150 0.83 5.08 7.91
CA THR A 150 -0.02 3.89 7.96
C THR A 150 0.76 2.64 8.36
N MET A 151 1.95 2.44 7.77
CA MET A 151 2.83 1.30 8.06
C MET A 151 3.36 1.34 9.50
N ALA A 152 3.74 2.52 10.00
CA ALA A 152 4.21 2.68 11.38
C ALA A 152 3.10 2.33 12.40
N PHE A 153 1.88 2.81 12.17
CA PHE A 153 0.73 2.46 13.02
C PHE A 153 0.43 0.96 12.98
N ALA A 154 0.39 0.36 11.79
CA ALA A 154 0.13 -1.07 11.65
C ALA A 154 1.23 -1.93 12.28
N GLY A 155 2.50 -1.60 12.03
CA GLY A 155 3.64 -2.38 12.50
C GLY A 155 3.94 -2.23 14.00
N MET A 156 3.81 -1.01 14.53
CA MET A 156 4.18 -0.70 15.91
C MET A 156 3.01 -0.72 16.89
N LEU A 157 1.85 -0.20 16.44
CA LEU A 157 0.68 -0.04 17.31
C LEU A 157 -0.39 -1.11 17.04
N ARG A 158 -0.20 -1.96 16.04
CA ARG A 158 -1.11 -3.04 15.63
C ARG A 158 -2.56 -2.55 15.42
N ARG A 159 -2.69 -1.38 14.86
CA ARG A 159 -3.96 -0.76 14.45
C ARG A 159 -3.75 0.19 13.28
N ALA A 160 -4.82 0.54 12.59
CA ALA A 160 -4.80 1.66 11.64
C ALA A 160 -4.76 3.00 12.38
N PRO A 161 -4.16 4.06 11.80
CA PRO A 161 -4.35 5.41 12.30
C PRO A 161 -5.80 5.85 12.09
N GLN A 162 -6.35 6.61 13.03
CA GLN A 162 -7.58 7.35 12.79
C GLN A 162 -7.31 8.51 11.81
N ASN A 163 -8.32 8.97 11.08
CA ASN A 163 -8.15 10.04 10.11
C ASN A 163 -7.53 11.32 10.73
N VAL A 164 -7.91 11.67 11.95
CA VAL A 164 -7.36 12.82 12.67
C VAL A 164 -5.88 12.63 13.05
N GLU A 165 -5.50 11.42 13.46
CA GLU A 165 -4.11 11.08 13.77
C GLU A 165 -3.25 11.13 12.50
N HIS A 166 -3.73 10.52 11.42
CA HIS A 166 -3.06 10.51 10.13
C HIS A 166 -2.84 11.93 9.61
N ALA A 167 -3.88 12.77 9.66
CA ALA A 167 -3.79 14.17 9.25
C ALA A 167 -2.80 14.99 10.10
N ALA A 168 -2.78 14.77 11.42
CA ALA A 168 -1.83 15.43 12.31
C ALA A 168 -0.38 15.08 11.95
N TRP A 169 -0.08 13.79 11.78
CA TRP A 169 1.25 13.34 11.37
C TRP A 169 1.65 13.81 9.97
N LEU A 170 0.71 13.96 9.04
CA LEU A 170 0.99 14.55 7.73
C LEU A 170 1.42 16.02 7.81
N VAL A 171 0.98 16.75 8.81
CA VAL A 171 1.43 18.14 9.05
C VAL A 171 2.84 18.16 9.65
N GLU A 172 3.12 17.28 10.61
CA GLU A 172 4.41 17.23 11.32
C GLU A 172 5.57 16.73 10.44
N LEU A 173 5.29 15.90 9.42
CA LEU A 173 6.30 15.25 8.59
C LEU A 173 6.53 15.96 7.23
N LYS A 174 5.86 17.05 6.96
CA LYS A 174 6.07 17.92 5.77
C LYS A 174 7.15 18.95 6.01
#